data_44f6afa90a6673569df620bf98255ed5
#
_entry.id   44f6afa90a6673569df620bf98255ed5
#
_cell.length_a   1.000
_cell.length_b   1.000
_cell.length_c   1.000
_cell.angle_alpha   90.00
_cell.angle_beta   90.00
_cell.angle_gamma   90.00
#
_symmetry.space_group_name_H-M   'P 1'
#
loop_
_entity.id
_entity.type
_entity.pdbx_description
1 polymer ?
#
loop_
_entity_poly.entity_id
_entity_poly.type
_entity_poly.pdbx_seq_one_letter_code
_entity_poly.pdbx_strand_id
1 'polypeptide(L)'
;MHKTVVICVVGLTPDLLGEYTPRLSAFARAGARTAVTGMTPAVTSTVQSTYLTGVMPSVHGVVANGWYHQDTAEIRFWQQSNRLVQAPKVWEIARAANPDFLCANLFWWFNMYSSVDYAVTPRPMYPADGRKLPDVHSHPGGLRHALQAELGQFPLFRFWGPASSIESSRWIAESAKFVERRHDPTLSLVYLPHLDYGLQLHGPDVAKVAADLRAVDQVCGDLIDFFEERDARVVIVSEYGITPVSRPVHLNRELRRHGFITIREELGRELLDAGASRAFAVADHQVAHVYVADHDDLPAVRALLESLPGVEAVLD
;
A
#
# COMPACT_ATOMS: atom_id res chain seq x y z
N MET A 1 17.37 13.33 -18.37
CA MET A 1 16.09 12.58 -18.33
C MET A 1 14.97 13.58 -18.08
N HIS A 2 13.75 13.29 -18.55
CA HIS A 2 12.61 14.16 -18.27
C HIS A 2 12.17 14.00 -16.82
N LYS A 3 11.96 15.09 -16.11
CA LYS A 3 11.42 15.08 -14.74
C LYS A 3 10.05 14.40 -14.73
N THR A 4 9.80 13.54 -13.74
CA THR A 4 8.56 12.78 -13.69
C THR A 4 8.05 12.69 -12.25
N VAL A 5 6.76 12.89 -12.04
CA VAL A 5 6.06 12.55 -10.80
C VAL A 5 5.07 11.42 -11.05
N VAL A 6 5.08 10.41 -10.17
CA VAL A 6 4.10 9.32 -10.17
C VAL A 6 3.25 9.45 -8.92
N ILE A 7 1.98 9.75 -9.11
CA ILE A 7 0.99 9.91 -8.03
C ILE A 7 0.15 8.64 -7.96
N CYS A 8 0.31 7.87 -6.89
CA CYS A 8 -0.50 6.68 -6.63
C CYS A 8 -1.75 7.09 -5.85
N VAL A 9 -2.92 6.98 -6.48
CA VAL A 9 -4.23 7.26 -5.88
C VAL A 9 -4.93 5.92 -5.64
N VAL A 10 -4.90 5.46 -4.40
CA VAL A 10 -5.38 4.12 -4.05
C VAL A 10 -6.88 3.99 -4.27
N GLY A 11 -7.29 2.92 -4.94
CA GLY A 11 -8.70 2.64 -5.21
C GLY A 11 -9.31 3.43 -6.37
N LEU A 12 -8.57 4.33 -7.01
CA LEU A 12 -9.07 5.08 -8.16
C LEU A 12 -9.22 4.15 -9.38
N THR A 13 -10.42 4.08 -9.93
CA THR A 13 -10.72 3.36 -11.17
C THR A 13 -11.24 4.30 -12.24
N PRO A 14 -11.24 3.89 -13.53
CA PRO A 14 -11.85 4.69 -14.60
C PRO A 14 -13.30 5.07 -14.36
N ASP A 15 -14.07 4.22 -13.68
CA ASP A 15 -15.50 4.44 -13.40
C ASP A 15 -15.75 5.49 -12.31
N LEU A 16 -14.73 5.85 -11.55
CA LEU A 16 -14.78 6.93 -10.55
C LEU A 16 -14.44 8.31 -11.13
N LEU A 17 -14.03 8.36 -12.40
CA LEU A 17 -13.81 9.62 -13.12
C LEU A 17 -15.14 10.19 -13.62
N GLY A 18 -15.50 11.41 -13.17
CA GLY A 18 -16.75 12.02 -13.57
C GLY A 18 -17.06 13.31 -12.82
N GLU A 19 -18.32 13.50 -12.43
CA GLU A 19 -18.84 14.72 -11.77
C GLU A 19 -18.07 15.11 -10.51
N TYR A 20 -17.64 14.12 -9.71
CA TYR A 20 -16.98 14.36 -8.43
C TYR A 20 -15.44 14.44 -8.55
N THR A 21 -14.90 14.18 -9.74
CA THR A 21 -13.47 14.23 -10.03
C THR A 21 -13.18 15.06 -11.29
N PRO A 22 -13.61 16.33 -11.36
CA PRO A 22 -13.51 17.15 -12.57
C PRO A 22 -12.07 17.38 -13.01
N ARG A 23 -11.12 17.57 -12.08
CA ARG A 23 -9.70 17.83 -12.37
C ARG A 23 -9.00 16.57 -12.91
N LEU A 24 -9.17 15.43 -12.24
CA LEU A 24 -8.69 14.13 -12.70
C LEU A 24 -9.29 13.75 -14.05
N SER A 25 -10.59 14.02 -14.24
CA SER A 25 -11.28 13.78 -15.51
C SER A 25 -10.75 14.67 -16.63
N ALA A 26 -10.42 15.94 -16.35
CA ALA A 26 -9.80 16.85 -17.31
C ALA A 26 -8.38 16.37 -17.69
N PHE A 27 -7.58 16.01 -16.69
CA PHE A 27 -6.24 15.45 -16.89
C PHE A 27 -6.27 14.18 -17.75
N ALA A 28 -7.19 13.23 -17.44
CA ALA A 28 -7.36 12.00 -18.21
C ALA A 28 -7.79 12.23 -19.68
N ARG A 29 -8.55 13.30 -19.95
CA ARG A 29 -8.93 13.69 -21.34
C ARG A 29 -7.80 14.37 -22.10
N ALA A 30 -6.96 15.12 -21.40
CA ALA A 30 -5.83 15.82 -22.01
C ALA A 30 -4.63 14.90 -22.32
N GLY A 31 -4.51 13.80 -21.58
CA GLY A 31 -3.44 12.83 -21.72
C GLY A 31 -3.87 11.49 -22.34
N ALA A 32 -3.11 10.44 -22.02
CA ALA A 32 -3.43 9.07 -22.37
C ALA A 32 -3.91 8.29 -21.13
N ARG A 33 -4.91 7.45 -21.31
CA ARG A 33 -5.45 6.57 -20.27
C ARG A 33 -5.43 5.11 -20.73
N THR A 34 -4.98 4.23 -19.86
CA THR A 34 -5.00 2.78 -20.09
C THR A 34 -5.37 2.06 -18.80
N ALA A 35 -5.85 0.84 -18.93
CA ALA A 35 -6.00 -0.09 -17.81
C ALA A 35 -4.75 -0.97 -17.71
N VAL A 36 -4.33 -1.25 -16.50
CA VAL A 36 -3.29 -2.24 -16.21
C VAL A 36 -3.98 -3.54 -15.81
N THR A 37 -3.56 -4.65 -16.39
CA THR A 37 -4.04 -5.97 -15.95
C THR A 37 -3.63 -6.18 -14.49
N GLY A 38 -4.60 -6.43 -13.63
CA GLY A 38 -4.37 -6.65 -12.21
C GLY A 38 -3.50 -7.88 -11.96
N MET A 39 -2.79 -7.85 -10.85
CA MET A 39 -2.07 -9.02 -10.36
C MET A 39 -2.80 -9.63 -9.15
N THR A 40 -2.49 -10.86 -8.83
CA THR A 40 -2.97 -11.53 -7.61
C THR A 40 -1.78 -11.76 -6.67
N PRO A 41 -1.86 -11.27 -5.43
CA PRO A 41 -2.92 -10.42 -4.85
C PRO A 41 -2.83 -8.96 -5.28
N ALA A 42 -3.98 -8.32 -5.53
CA ALA A 42 -4.08 -6.90 -5.81
C ALA A 42 -4.12 -6.09 -4.49
N VAL A 43 -2.99 -6.02 -3.82
CA VAL A 43 -2.83 -5.31 -2.53
C VAL A 43 -1.62 -4.38 -2.58
N THR A 44 -1.62 -3.35 -1.76
CA THR A 44 -0.67 -2.24 -1.78
C THR A 44 0.80 -2.68 -1.90
N SER A 45 1.27 -3.52 -0.99
CA SER A 45 2.68 -3.89 -0.91
C SER A 45 3.15 -4.64 -2.15
N THR A 46 2.33 -5.58 -2.64
CA THR A 46 2.63 -6.39 -3.83
C THR A 46 2.60 -5.54 -5.09
N VAL A 47 1.55 -4.76 -5.28
CA VAL A 47 1.38 -3.95 -6.51
C VAL A 47 2.44 -2.87 -6.60
N GLN A 48 2.70 -2.13 -5.51
CA GLN A 48 3.75 -1.11 -5.51
C GLN A 48 5.14 -1.72 -5.77
N SER A 49 5.46 -2.87 -5.16
CA SER A 49 6.73 -3.55 -5.42
C SER A 49 6.87 -3.96 -6.89
N THR A 50 5.78 -4.44 -7.50
CA THR A 50 5.76 -4.75 -8.94
C THR A 50 5.95 -3.51 -9.80
N TYR A 51 5.27 -2.40 -9.51
CA TYR A 51 5.44 -1.15 -10.25
C TYR A 51 6.88 -0.61 -10.15
N LEU A 52 7.48 -0.71 -8.97
CA LEU A 52 8.82 -0.19 -8.72
C LEU A 52 9.94 -1.07 -9.26
N THR A 53 9.68 -2.36 -9.49
CA THR A 53 10.70 -3.32 -9.96
C THR A 53 10.48 -3.78 -11.39
N GLY A 54 9.25 -3.70 -11.91
CA GLY A 54 8.89 -4.21 -13.22
C GLY A 54 8.86 -5.75 -13.32
N VAL A 55 8.88 -6.46 -12.17
CA VAL A 55 8.86 -7.93 -12.13
C VAL A 55 7.76 -8.44 -11.21
N MET A 56 7.40 -9.72 -11.35
CA MET A 56 6.30 -10.36 -10.61
C MET A 56 6.68 -10.69 -9.15
N PRO A 57 5.70 -10.92 -8.26
CA PRO A 57 5.91 -11.29 -6.86
C PRO A 57 6.84 -12.48 -6.65
N SER A 58 6.82 -13.47 -7.55
CA SER A 58 7.74 -14.61 -7.54
C SER A 58 9.22 -14.24 -7.68
N VAL A 59 9.51 -13.03 -8.17
CA VAL A 59 10.88 -12.52 -8.32
C VAL A 59 11.23 -11.49 -7.25
N HIS A 60 10.33 -10.52 -6.98
CA HIS A 60 10.64 -9.49 -5.98
C HIS A 60 10.33 -9.93 -4.53
N GLY A 61 9.66 -11.07 -4.31
CA GLY A 61 9.46 -11.69 -2.99
C GLY A 61 8.37 -11.08 -2.12
N VAL A 62 7.66 -10.02 -2.57
CA VAL A 62 6.59 -9.37 -1.80
C VAL A 62 5.26 -9.93 -2.26
N VAL A 63 4.69 -10.82 -1.47
CA VAL A 63 3.51 -11.62 -1.85
C VAL A 63 2.18 -11.12 -1.31
N ALA A 64 2.20 -10.20 -0.32
CA ALA A 64 1.01 -9.63 0.32
C ALA A 64 1.37 -8.37 1.11
N ASN A 65 0.41 -7.73 1.81
CA ASN A 65 0.68 -6.72 2.83
C ASN A 65 1.28 -7.34 4.11
N GLY A 66 1.06 -8.63 4.32
CA GLY A 66 1.64 -9.41 5.40
C GLY A 66 1.73 -10.88 5.04
N TRP A 67 2.72 -11.56 5.59
CA TRP A 67 2.94 -13.00 5.37
C TRP A 67 3.61 -13.66 6.58
N TYR A 68 3.62 -14.99 6.55
CA TYR A 68 4.23 -15.79 7.60
C TYR A 68 5.74 -15.95 7.35
N HIS A 69 6.53 -15.63 8.36
CA HIS A 69 7.97 -15.86 8.41
C HIS A 69 8.23 -17.20 9.11
N GLN A 70 8.58 -18.21 8.35
CA GLN A 70 8.76 -19.57 8.85
C GLN A 70 9.92 -19.70 9.85
N ASP A 71 10.99 -18.95 9.64
CA ASP A 71 12.20 -18.94 10.48
C ASP A 71 11.95 -18.40 11.89
N THR A 72 10.97 -17.53 12.07
CA THR A 72 10.60 -16.94 13.36
C THR A 72 9.21 -17.35 13.84
N ALA A 73 8.46 -18.12 13.03
CA ALA A 73 7.07 -18.52 13.29
C ALA A 73 6.12 -17.33 13.53
N GLU A 74 6.36 -16.21 12.85
CA GLU A 74 5.62 -14.97 13.04
C GLU A 74 4.91 -14.52 11.77
N ILE A 75 3.68 -14.02 11.93
CA ILE A 75 2.95 -13.31 10.87
C ILE A 75 3.23 -11.82 11.06
N ARG A 76 3.80 -11.18 10.03
CA ARG A 76 4.14 -9.75 10.06
C ARG A 76 3.48 -9.01 8.93
N PHE A 77 2.64 -8.02 9.27
CA PHE A 77 2.00 -7.10 8.35
C PHE A 77 2.75 -5.77 8.29
N TRP A 78 2.60 -5.07 7.19
CA TRP A 78 3.03 -3.68 6.99
C TRP A 78 4.50 -3.43 7.31
N GLN A 79 5.35 -4.37 6.97
CA GLN A 79 6.79 -4.23 7.09
C GLN A 79 7.28 -3.14 6.15
N GLN A 80 8.28 -2.35 6.59
CA GLN A 80 8.69 -1.15 5.87
C GLN A 80 10.08 -1.22 5.25
N SER A 81 10.84 -2.28 5.55
CA SER A 81 12.23 -2.39 5.09
C SER A 81 12.30 -2.68 3.59
N ASN A 82 12.98 -1.82 2.84
CA ASN A 82 13.23 -2.02 1.41
C ASN A 82 14.05 -3.30 1.11
N ARG A 83 14.77 -3.81 2.11
CA ARG A 83 15.54 -5.07 1.99
C ARG A 83 14.66 -6.30 1.74
N LEU A 84 13.35 -6.20 1.98
CA LEU A 84 12.39 -7.26 1.66
C LEU A 84 12.09 -7.35 0.15
N VAL A 85 12.31 -6.27 -0.59
CA VAL A 85 12.12 -6.24 -2.05
C VAL A 85 13.39 -6.70 -2.73
N GLN A 86 13.39 -7.93 -3.26
CA GLN A 86 14.58 -8.63 -3.72
C GLN A 86 15.06 -8.26 -5.14
N ALA A 87 14.28 -7.46 -5.88
CA ALA A 87 14.64 -7.02 -7.23
C ALA A 87 15.16 -5.58 -7.24
N PRO A 88 15.97 -5.19 -8.24
CA PRO A 88 16.35 -3.80 -8.46
C PRO A 88 15.13 -2.92 -8.71
N LYS A 89 15.12 -1.72 -8.13
CA LYS A 89 14.04 -0.74 -8.30
C LYS A 89 14.35 0.21 -9.45
N VAL A 90 13.31 0.81 -10.01
CA VAL A 90 13.40 1.72 -11.16
C VAL A 90 14.46 2.81 -11.00
N TRP A 91 14.61 3.37 -9.81
CA TRP A 91 15.63 4.40 -9.54
C TRP A 91 17.06 3.85 -9.50
N GLU A 92 17.25 2.60 -9.09
CA GLU A 92 18.56 1.93 -9.10
C GLU A 92 19.02 1.68 -10.54
N ILE A 93 18.10 1.21 -11.39
CA ILE A 93 18.34 1.00 -12.82
C ILE A 93 18.60 2.35 -13.53
N ALA A 94 17.80 3.36 -13.23
CA ALA A 94 17.94 4.69 -13.82
C ALA A 94 19.27 5.35 -13.41
N ARG A 95 19.69 5.21 -12.16
CA ARG A 95 20.95 5.74 -11.65
C ARG A 95 22.17 5.02 -12.26
N ALA A 96 22.06 3.73 -12.53
CA ALA A 96 23.11 3.01 -13.27
C ALA A 96 23.32 3.56 -14.68
N ALA A 97 22.26 4.07 -15.32
CA ALA A 97 22.33 4.70 -16.65
C ALA A 97 22.68 6.19 -16.59
N ASN A 98 22.29 6.89 -15.50
CA ASN A 98 22.59 8.31 -15.28
C ASN A 98 22.88 8.54 -13.79
N PRO A 99 24.15 8.74 -13.40
CA PRO A 99 24.55 8.94 -12.00
C PRO A 99 23.92 10.17 -11.32
N ASP A 100 23.50 11.18 -12.09
CA ASP A 100 22.83 12.39 -11.59
C ASP A 100 21.34 12.19 -11.34
N PHE A 101 20.82 10.97 -11.53
CA PHE A 101 19.41 10.67 -11.29
C PHE A 101 19.08 10.70 -9.81
N LEU A 102 18.17 11.59 -9.42
CA LEU A 102 17.67 11.73 -8.04
C LEU A 102 16.24 11.20 -7.95
N CYS A 103 15.96 10.47 -6.88
CA CYS A 103 14.63 9.93 -6.60
C CYS A 103 14.13 10.34 -5.22
N ALA A 104 12.89 10.85 -5.17
CA ALA A 104 12.15 11.08 -3.94
C ALA A 104 10.99 10.08 -3.81
N ASN A 105 10.90 9.43 -2.65
CA ASN A 105 9.80 8.52 -2.33
C ASN A 105 9.01 9.04 -1.12
N LEU A 106 7.82 9.56 -1.40
CA LEU A 106 6.89 10.11 -0.42
C LEU A 106 5.77 9.09 -0.19
N PHE A 107 5.96 8.25 0.83
CA PHE A 107 4.99 7.29 1.35
C PHE A 107 4.69 6.04 0.50
N TRP A 108 5.32 5.80 -0.65
CA TRP A 108 5.25 4.48 -1.25
C TRP A 108 5.89 3.46 -0.30
N TRP A 109 5.37 2.24 -0.28
CA TRP A 109 5.73 1.23 0.73
C TRP A 109 7.17 0.72 0.58
N PHE A 110 7.68 0.00 1.56
CA PHE A 110 9.07 -0.46 1.66
C PHE A 110 10.09 0.66 1.48
N ASN A 111 9.84 1.80 2.10
CA ASN A 111 10.65 3.00 1.93
C ASN A 111 11.78 3.13 2.97
N MET A 112 11.71 2.43 4.10
CA MET A 112 12.81 2.45 5.07
C MET A 112 14.03 1.71 4.51
N TYR A 113 15.19 2.33 4.64
CA TYR A 113 16.47 1.80 4.14
C TYR A 113 16.51 1.61 2.62
N SER A 114 15.64 2.28 1.89
CA SER A 114 15.72 2.32 0.42
C SER A 114 16.92 3.14 -0.05
N SER A 115 17.33 2.91 -1.28
CA SER A 115 18.43 3.62 -1.92
C SER A 115 18.02 4.91 -2.64
N VAL A 116 16.80 5.43 -2.35
CA VAL A 116 16.36 6.74 -2.85
C VAL A 116 17.10 7.88 -2.14
N ASP A 117 17.15 9.04 -2.77
CA ASP A 117 17.85 10.21 -2.22
C ASP A 117 17.03 10.90 -1.13
N TYR A 118 15.70 10.91 -1.29
CA TYR A 118 14.76 11.52 -0.35
C TYR A 118 13.63 10.54 -0.05
N ALA A 119 13.55 10.08 1.19
CA ALA A 119 12.53 9.16 1.66
C ALA A 119 11.72 9.79 2.80
N VAL A 120 10.39 9.64 2.75
CA VAL A 120 9.50 9.92 3.88
C VAL A 120 8.47 8.81 3.97
N THR A 121 8.29 8.22 5.17
CA THR A 121 7.34 7.12 5.39
C THR A 121 6.77 7.19 6.82
N PRO A 122 5.53 6.73 7.06
CA PRO A 122 4.97 6.78 8.41
C PRO A 122 5.76 5.87 9.36
N ARG A 123 6.17 6.42 10.48
CA ARG A 123 6.91 5.66 11.51
C ARG A 123 6.57 6.19 12.89
N PRO A 124 5.57 5.65 13.58
CA PRO A 124 5.28 6.05 14.96
C PRO A 124 6.44 5.72 15.89
N MET A 125 6.62 6.56 16.90
CA MET A 125 7.52 6.26 18.03
C MET A 125 6.73 5.55 19.14
N TYR A 126 7.37 4.57 19.77
CA TYR A 126 6.85 3.83 20.91
C TYR A 126 7.76 4.03 22.12
N PRO A 127 7.54 5.08 22.95
CA PRO A 127 8.26 5.26 24.18
C PRO A 127 8.03 4.11 25.17
N ALA A 128 8.95 3.95 26.13
CA ALA A 128 8.87 2.88 27.14
C ALA A 128 7.64 2.99 28.07
N ASP A 129 6.98 4.12 28.13
CA ASP A 129 5.73 4.34 28.87
C ASP A 129 4.47 3.83 28.15
N GLY A 130 4.62 3.17 26.98
CA GLY A 130 3.53 2.59 26.22
C GLY A 130 2.77 3.56 25.29
N ARG A 131 3.12 4.83 25.26
CA ARG A 131 2.49 5.77 24.31
C ARG A 131 2.86 5.44 22.88
N LYS A 132 1.96 5.77 21.95
CA LYS A 132 2.22 5.81 20.52
C LYS A 132 2.23 7.27 20.07
N LEU A 133 3.39 7.78 19.69
CA LEU A 133 3.53 9.14 19.20
C LEU A 133 3.53 9.15 17.66
N PRO A 134 2.75 10.05 17.03
CA PRO A 134 2.76 10.20 15.58
C PRO A 134 4.13 10.70 15.12
N ASP A 135 4.67 10.10 14.06
CA ASP A 135 5.94 10.52 13.47
C ASP A 135 6.13 9.93 12.07
N VAL A 136 7.20 10.37 11.41
CA VAL A 136 7.70 9.84 10.13
C VAL A 136 9.16 9.48 10.25
N HIS A 137 9.57 8.45 9.51
CA HIS A 137 10.98 8.22 9.17
C HIS A 137 11.32 9.00 7.92
N SER A 138 12.52 9.56 7.85
CA SER A 138 13.03 10.19 6.63
C SER A 138 14.49 9.85 6.35
N HIS A 139 14.84 9.91 5.08
CA HIS A 139 16.21 9.97 4.59
C HIS A 139 16.33 11.17 3.63
N PRO A 140 17.32 12.08 3.81
CA PRO A 140 18.19 12.22 4.98
C PRO A 140 17.40 12.49 6.28
N GLY A 141 18.00 12.19 7.45
CA GLY A 141 17.32 12.35 8.75
C GLY A 141 16.84 13.78 9.03
N GLY A 142 17.56 14.81 8.54
CA GLY A 142 17.18 16.20 8.66
C GLY A 142 15.90 16.60 7.92
N LEU A 143 15.51 15.85 6.89
CA LEU A 143 14.29 16.12 6.11
C LEU A 143 13.03 16.05 6.97
N ARG A 144 12.95 15.11 7.94
CA ARG A 144 11.85 15.01 8.90
C ARG A 144 11.66 16.33 9.67
N HIS A 145 12.74 16.89 10.19
CA HIS A 145 12.66 18.13 10.97
C HIS A 145 12.25 19.33 10.11
N ALA A 146 12.76 19.40 8.88
CA ALA A 146 12.42 20.47 7.95
C ALA A 146 10.94 20.40 7.54
N LEU A 147 10.42 19.21 7.26
CA LEU A 147 9.00 18.99 6.96
C LEU A 147 8.10 19.34 8.14
N GLN A 148 8.45 18.90 9.35
CA GLN A 148 7.66 19.21 10.55
C GLN A 148 7.66 20.70 10.90
N ALA A 149 8.76 21.41 10.64
CA ALA A 149 8.83 22.86 10.84
C ALA A 149 7.91 23.64 9.88
N GLU A 150 7.73 23.17 8.64
CA GLU A 150 6.91 23.85 7.63
C GLU A 150 5.46 23.36 7.63
N LEU A 151 5.22 22.05 7.77
CA LEU A 151 3.90 21.43 7.60
C LEU A 151 3.24 21.02 8.93
N GLY A 152 3.96 21.14 10.02
CA GLY A 152 3.54 20.54 11.28
C GLY A 152 3.72 19.02 11.30
N GLN A 153 3.32 18.40 12.40
CA GLN A 153 3.45 16.98 12.61
C GLN A 153 2.56 16.19 11.64
N PHE A 154 3.10 15.08 11.07
CA PHE A 154 2.30 14.19 10.24
C PHE A 154 1.07 13.66 11.00
N PRO A 155 -0.14 13.79 10.46
CA PRO A 155 -1.37 13.38 11.14
C PRO A 155 -1.58 11.85 11.08
N LEU A 156 -0.69 11.10 11.74
CA LEU A 156 -0.64 9.63 11.69
C LEU A 156 -1.98 8.97 12.00
N PHE A 157 -2.73 9.50 12.98
CA PHE A 157 -4.03 8.95 13.37
C PHE A 157 -5.15 9.25 12.37
N ARG A 158 -4.85 10.06 11.34
CA ARG A 158 -5.70 10.32 10.17
C ARG A 158 -5.25 9.57 8.93
N PHE A 159 -4.18 8.77 9.05
CA PHE A 159 -3.62 8.02 7.93
C PHE A 159 -4.25 6.64 7.78
N TRP A 160 -4.58 5.97 8.89
CA TRP A 160 -5.17 4.63 8.92
C TRP A 160 -6.44 4.54 9.76
N GLY A 161 -7.27 3.54 9.41
CA GLY A 161 -8.39 3.08 10.22
C GLY A 161 -9.60 4.00 10.18
N PRO A 162 -10.51 3.85 11.15
CA PRO A 162 -11.83 4.49 11.09
C PRO A 162 -11.77 6.02 11.23
N ALA A 163 -10.66 6.58 11.67
CA ALA A 163 -10.45 8.03 11.77
C ALA A 163 -9.66 8.60 10.58
N SER A 164 -9.41 7.80 9.52
CA SER A 164 -8.73 8.27 8.31
C SER A 164 -9.43 9.49 7.70
N SER A 165 -8.64 10.41 7.18
CA SER A 165 -9.15 11.61 6.54
C SER A 165 -8.20 12.14 5.46
N ILE A 166 -8.67 13.07 4.64
CA ILE A 166 -7.88 13.72 3.60
C ILE A 166 -6.65 14.48 4.14
N GLU A 167 -6.62 14.80 5.43
CA GLU A 167 -5.51 15.55 6.04
C GLU A 167 -4.16 14.85 5.85
N SER A 168 -4.12 13.51 5.96
CA SER A 168 -2.89 12.75 5.74
C SER A 168 -2.42 12.83 4.29
N SER A 169 -3.33 12.70 3.32
CA SER A 169 -3.01 12.83 1.89
C SER A 169 -2.59 14.26 1.52
N ARG A 170 -3.20 15.28 2.13
CA ARG A 170 -2.75 16.68 1.97
C ARG A 170 -1.34 16.88 2.50
N TRP A 171 -1.03 16.38 3.69
CA TRP A 171 0.31 16.47 4.25
C TRP A 171 1.36 15.78 3.34
N ILE A 172 1.02 14.60 2.79
CA ILE A 172 1.88 13.88 1.84
C ILE A 172 2.08 14.71 0.56
N ALA A 173 1.02 15.26 0.00
CA ALA A 173 1.09 16.12 -1.18
C ALA A 173 1.97 17.36 -0.94
N GLU A 174 1.81 18.04 0.19
CA GLU A 174 2.64 19.20 0.53
C GLU A 174 4.10 18.80 0.81
N SER A 175 4.34 17.61 1.39
CA SER A 175 5.71 17.09 1.53
C SER A 175 6.38 16.85 0.17
N ALA A 176 5.62 16.40 -0.84
CA ALA A 176 6.12 16.23 -2.19
C ALA A 176 6.50 17.58 -2.83
N LYS A 177 5.64 18.60 -2.70
CA LYS A 177 5.92 19.96 -3.17
C LYS A 177 7.13 20.57 -2.45
N PHE A 178 7.28 20.30 -1.15
CA PHE A 178 8.43 20.74 -0.36
C PHE A 178 9.74 20.13 -0.88
N VAL A 179 9.77 18.82 -1.08
CA VAL A 179 10.96 18.12 -1.57
C VAL A 179 11.30 18.57 -2.99
N GLU A 180 10.30 18.73 -3.85
CA GLU A 180 10.48 19.24 -5.22
C GLU A 180 11.12 20.64 -5.23
N ARG A 181 10.60 21.58 -4.45
CA ARG A 181 11.14 22.95 -4.39
C ARG A 181 12.58 23.05 -3.90
N ARG A 182 13.00 22.12 -3.04
CA ARG A 182 14.31 22.19 -2.36
C ARG A 182 15.38 21.32 -2.99
N HIS A 183 14.98 20.23 -3.65
CA HIS A 183 15.90 19.18 -4.04
C HIS A 183 15.79 18.78 -5.52
N ASP A 184 14.75 19.22 -6.19
CA ASP A 184 14.57 19.05 -7.64
C ASP A 184 14.79 17.61 -8.15
N PRO A 185 14.14 16.57 -7.58
CA PRO A 185 14.38 15.19 -7.97
C PRO A 185 13.94 14.92 -9.40
N THR A 186 14.63 14.00 -10.07
CA THR A 186 14.28 13.53 -11.42
C THR A 186 13.01 12.69 -11.41
N LEU A 187 12.80 11.90 -10.34
CA LEU A 187 11.61 11.09 -10.12
C LEU A 187 11.04 11.35 -8.72
N SER A 188 9.77 11.74 -8.65
CA SER A 188 9.02 11.85 -7.41
C SER A 188 7.90 10.80 -7.38
N LEU A 189 7.86 9.99 -6.32
CA LEU A 189 6.81 9.01 -6.05
C LEU A 189 5.95 9.53 -4.92
N VAL A 190 4.64 9.70 -5.14
CA VAL A 190 3.69 10.27 -4.16
C VAL A 190 2.54 9.29 -3.94
N TYR A 191 2.23 8.97 -2.69
CA TYR A 191 1.20 8.01 -2.31
C TYR A 191 0.02 8.70 -1.63
N LEU A 192 -1.19 8.54 -2.16
CA LEU A 192 -2.42 9.18 -1.67
C LEU A 192 -3.48 8.11 -1.33
N PRO A 193 -3.53 7.62 -0.08
CA PRO A 193 -4.41 6.51 0.29
C PRO A 193 -5.85 6.89 0.66
N HIS A 194 -6.20 8.17 0.71
CA HIS A 194 -7.46 8.64 1.30
C HIS A 194 -8.71 7.96 0.75
N LEU A 195 -8.82 7.82 -0.58
CA LEU A 195 -10.01 7.31 -1.25
C LEU A 195 -10.31 5.84 -0.90
N ASP A 196 -9.29 5.05 -0.63
CA ASP A 196 -9.38 3.64 -0.31
C ASP A 196 -10.31 3.36 0.90
N TYR A 197 -10.22 4.17 1.94
CA TYR A 197 -11.00 3.96 3.17
C TYR A 197 -12.51 4.19 2.99
N GLY A 198 -12.90 5.20 2.23
CA GLY A 198 -14.29 5.43 1.86
C GLY A 198 -14.84 4.28 1.01
N LEU A 199 -14.05 3.82 0.04
CA LEU A 199 -14.41 2.68 -0.81
C LEU A 199 -14.50 1.36 -0.04
N GLN A 200 -13.61 1.11 0.93
CA GLN A 200 -13.70 -0.08 1.80
C GLN A 200 -14.95 -0.06 2.67
N LEU A 201 -15.35 1.11 3.19
CA LEU A 201 -16.50 1.24 4.07
C LEU A 201 -17.83 1.14 3.31
N HIS A 202 -17.93 1.73 2.13
CA HIS A 202 -19.19 1.92 1.39
C HIS A 202 -19.29 1.11 0.10
N GLY A 203 -18.21 0.42 -0.30
CA GLY A 203 -18.06 -0.11 -1.64
C GLY A 203 -17.88 1.00 -2.69
N PRO A 204 -17.88 0.66 -4.00
CA PRO A 204 -17.70 1.62 -5.09
C PRO A 204 -19.01 2.38 -5.42
N ASP A 205 -19.77 2.76 -4.40
CA ASP A 205 -20.96 3.58 -4.51
C ASP A 205 -20.57 5.06 -4.59
N VAL A 206 -20.52 5.58 -5.81
CA VAL A 206 -20.05 6.95 -6.12
C VAL A 206 -20.78 8.02 -5.29
N ALA A 207 -22.07 7.84 -5.00
CA ALA A 207 -22.84 8.79 -4.22
C ALA A 207 -22.40 8.83 -2.76
N LYS A 208 -22.07 7.67 -2.18
CA LYS A 208 -21.61 7.56 -0.79
C LYS A 208 -20.17 8.06 -0.60
N VAL A 209 -19.33 7.89 -1.58
CA VAL A 209 -17.92 8.33 -1.54
C VAL A 209 -17.67 9.68 -2.24
N ALA A 210 -18.74 10.40 -2.61
CA ALA A 210 -18.67 11.67 -3.34
C ALA A 210 -17.81 12.73 -2.64
N ALA A 211 -17.84 12.79 -1.31
CA ALA A 211 -17.01 13.72 -0.53
C ALA A 211 -15.53 13.37 -0.63
N ASP A 212 -15.18 12.09 -0.54
CA ASP A 212 -13.80 11.60 -0.65
C ASP A 212 -13.27 11.78 -2.07
N LEU A 213 -14.09 11.54 -3.09
CA LEU A 213 -13.75 11.78 -4.50
C LEU A 213 -13.41 13.26 -4.74
N ARG A 214 -14.24 14.20 -4.27
CA ARG A 214 -13.95 15.64 -4.40
C ARG A 214 -12.68 16.03 -3.66
N ALA A 215 -12.48 15.47 -2.47
CA ALA A 215 -11.31 15.79 -1.65
C ALA A 215 -10.01 15.30 -2.30
N VAL A 216 -9.98 14.08 -2.84
CA VAL A 216 -8.81 13.55 -3.54
C VAL A 216 -8.59 14.24 -4.88
N ASP A 217 -9.65 14.57 -5.62
CA ASP A 217 -9.59 15.32 -6.88
C ASP A 217 -8.91 16.68 -6.70
N GLN A 218 -9.26 17.40 -5.62
CA GLN A 218 -8.61 18.67 -5.29
C GLN A 218 -7.12 18.49 -5.02
N VAL A 219 -6.73 17.52 -4.19
CA VAL A 219 -5.32 17.26 -3.87
C VAL A 219 -4.52 16.84 -5.11
N CYS A 220 -5.09 15.95 -5.92
CA CYS A 220 -4.46 15.53 -7.18
C CYS A 220 -4.31 16.68 -8.16
N GLY A 221 -5.37 17.48 -8.34
CA GLY A 221 -5.33 18.62 -9.23
C GLY A 221 -4.27 19.65 -8.81
N ASP A 222 -4.14 19.93 -7.50
CA ASP A 222 -3.12 20.85 -7.00
C ASP A 222 -1.69 20.30 -7.17
N LEU A 223 -1.52 18.97 -7.16
CA LEU A 223 -0.24 18.34 -7.50
C LEU A 223 0.03 18.40 -9.00
N ILE A 224 -0.98 18.11 -9.83
CA ILE A 224 -0.85 18.18 -11.30
C ILE A 224 -0.38 19.57 -11.70
N ASP A 225 -1.10 20.63 -11.32
CA ASP A 225 -0.76 22.00 -11.66
C ASP A 225 0.67 22.35 -11.18
N PHE A 226 1.00 22.01 -9.92
CA PHE A 226 2.30 22.30 -9.34
C PHE A 226 3.47 21.65 -10.11
N PHE A 227 3.31 20.41 -10.55
CA PHE A 227 4.37 19.68 -11.25
C PHE A 227 4.42 20.04 -12.75
N GLU A 228 3.28 20.30 -13.40
CA GLU A 228 3.23 20.79 -14.79
C GLU A 228 3.88 22.16 -14.93
N GLU A 229 3.67 23.09 -13.97
CA GLU A 229 4.36 24.39 -13.94
C GLU A 229 5.90 24.25 -13.84
N ARG A 230 6.42 23.08 -13.50
CA ARG A 230 7.85 22.75 -13.39
C ARG A 230 8.35 21.85 -14.51
N ASP A 231 7.59 21.78 -15.60
CA ASP A 231 7.88 20.96 -16.78
C ASP A 231 8.09 19.46 -16.41
N ALA A 232 7.40 18.98 -15.40
CA ALA A 232 7.43 17.58 -15.02
C ALA A 232 6.30 16.80 -15.72
N ARG A 233 6.62 15.61 -16.19
CA ARG A 233 5.60 14.64 -16.62
C ARG A 233 4.84 14.12 -15.40
N VAL A 234 3.52 14.25 -15.42
CA VAL A 234 2.67 13.70 -14.39
C VAL A 234 2.10 12.35 -14.84
N VAL A 235 2.21 11.35 -13.97
CA VAL A 235 1.64 10.01 -14.16
C VAL A 235 0.77 9.70 -12.95
N ILE A 236 -0.49 9.35 -13.18
CA ILE A 236 -1.40 8.91 -12.12
C ILE A 236 -1.60 7.41 -12.28
N VAL A 237 -1.40 6.67 -11.18
CA VAL A 237 -1.61 5.22 -11.11
C VAL A 237 -2.52 4.86 -9.95
N SER A 238 -3.15 3.71 -10.03
CA SER A 238 -3.85 3.09 -8.91
C SER A 238 -3.37 1.65 -8.75
N GLU A 239 -3.42 1.15 -7.53
CA GLU A 239 -2.97 -0.21 -7.20
C GLU A 239 -4.03 -1.24 -7.55
N TYR A 240 -5.29 -0.90 -7.29
CA TYR A 240 -6.45 -1.76 -7.45
C TYR A 240 -7.74 -0.95 -7.52
N GLY A 241 -8.83 -1.62 -7.91
CA GLY A 241 -10.19 -1.16 -7.68
C GLY A 241 -10.85 -1.98 -6.57
N ILE A 242 -11.97 -1.49 -6.04
CA ILE A 242 -12.77 -2.18 -5.03
C ILE A 242 -14.09 -2.60 -5.66
N THR A 243 -14.51 -3.84 -5.41
CA THR A 243 -15.79 -4.40 -5.83
C THR A 243 -16.73 -4.58 -4.66
N PRO A 244 -18.06 -4.57 -4.89
CA PRO A 244 -19.03 -4.83 -3.83
C PRO A 244 -18.86 -6.22 -3.24
N VAL A 245 -18.89 -6.32 -1.91
CA VAL A 245 -18.87 -7.59 -1.19
C VAL A 245 -20.02 -7.63 -0.19
N SER A 246 -20.53 -8.83 0.11
CA SER A 246 -21.70 -8.98 0.99
C SER A 246 -21.45 -9.88 2.19
N ARG A 247 -20.40 -10.69 2.17
CA ARG A 247 -20.18 -11.74 3.17
C ARG A 247 -18.70 -12.09 3.35
N PRO A 248 -18.19 -12.20 4.60
CA PRO A 248 -16.85 -12.71 4.86
C PRO A 248 -16.81 -14.24 4.77
N VAL A 249 -15.67 -14.78 4.35
CA VAL A 249 -15.34 -16.21 4.47
C VAL A 249 -14.27 -16.38 5.55
N HIS A 250 -14.60 -17.11 6.61
CA HIS A 250 -13.72 -17.26 7.79
C HIS A 250 -12.85 -18.52 7.70
N LEU A 251 -11.84 -18.52 6.83
CA LEU A 251 -11.00 -19.70 6.57
C LEU A 251 -10.43 -20.33 7.85
N ASN A 252 -9.87 -19.52 8.75
CA ASN A 252 -9.28 -20.03 9.99
C ASN A 252 -10.30 -20.65 10.95
N ARG A 253 -11.57 -20.25 10.90
CA ARG A 253 -12.61 -20.93 11.68
C ARG A 253 -12.88 -22.35 11.16
N GLU A 254 -12.90 -22.51 9.84
CA GLU A 254 -13.09 -23.82 9.22
C GLU A 254 -11.87 -24.71 9.41
N LEU A 255 -10.67 -24.20 9.21
CA LEU A 255 -9.42 -24.91 9.49
C LEU A 255 -9.36 -25.37 10.97
N ARG A 256 -9.79 -24.53 11.91
CA ARG A 256 -9.87 -24.90 13.31
C ARG A 256 -10.89 -26.00 13.59
N ARG A 257 -12.09 -25.94 12.99
CA ARG A 257 -13.14 -26.97 13.15
C ARG A 257 -12.69 -28.34 12.69
N HIS A 258 -11.77 -28.38 11.70
CA HIS A 258 -11.20 -29.61 11.16
C HIS A 258 -9.86 -29.99 11.79
N GLY A 259 -9.47 -29.34 12.89
CA GLY A 259 -8.30 -29.71 13.69
C GLY A 259 -6.94 -29.31 13.10
N PHE A 260 -6.90 -28.37 12.14
CA PHE A 260 -5.65 -27.89 11.57
C PHE A 260 -5.01 -26.78 12.38
N ILE A 261 -5.79 -26.00 13.16
CA ILE A 261 -5.29 -24.85 13.92
C ILE A 261 -5.10 -25.20 15.38
N THR A 262 -3.92 -24.89 15.90
CA THR A 262 -3.60 -24.82 17.32
C THR A 262 -3.77 -23.38 17.80
N ILE A 263 -4.34 -23.22 18.99
CA ILE A 263 -4.47 -21.92 19.66
C ILE A 263 -3.64 -21.88 20.94
N ARG A 264 -3.25 -20.68 21.34
CA ARG A 264 -2.79 -20.37 22.68
C ARG A 264 -3.77 -19.41 23.35
N GLU A 265 -3.96 -19.57 24.66
CA GLU A 265 -4.81 -18.66 25.42
C GLU A 265 -3.95 -17.63 26.16
N GLU A 266 -4.21 -16.35 25.91
CA GLU A 266 -3.54 -15.23 26.55
C GLU A 266 -4.58 -14.21 27.03
N LEU A 267 -4.57 -13.89 28.31
CA LEU A 267 -5.49 -12.95 28.95
C LEU A 267 -6.97 -13.26 28.62
N GLY A 268 -7.35 -14.55 28.64
CA GLY A 268 -8.71 -15.03 28.36
C GLY A 268 -9.12 -14.86 26.88
N ARG A 269 -8.15 -14.73 25.97
CA ARG A 269 -8.38 -14.65 24.51
C ARG A 269 -7.66 -15.79 23.82
N GLU A 270 -8.33 -16.39 22.86
CA GLU A 270 -7.73 -17.39 21.98
C GLU A 270 -6.99 -16.71 20.83
N LEU A 271 -5.71 -16.96 20.72
CA LEU A 271 -4.83 -16.49 19.66
C LEU A 271 -4.37 -17.66 18.79
N LEU A 272 -4.19 -17.40 17.50
CA LEU A 272 -3.55 -18.36 16.61
C LEU A 272 -2.11 -18.64 17.06
N ASP A 273 -1.77 -19.89 17.25
CA ASP A 273 -0.39 -20.35 17.32
C ASP A 273 0.05 -20.83 15.93
N ALA A 274 0.65 -19.92 15.17
CA ALA A 274 1.04 -20.21 13.78
C ALA A 274 2.13 -21.30 13.72
N GLY A 275 3.07 -21.28 14.66
CA GLY A 275 4.18 -22.23 14.69
C GLY A 275 3.78 -23.66 15.08
N ALA A 276 2.68 -23.81 15.85
CA ALA A 276 2.16 -25.12 16.28
C ALA A 276 0.97 -25.61 15.42
N SER A 277 0.46 -24.79 14.51
CA SER A 277 -0.66 -25.14 13.65
C SER A 277 -0.22 -26.00 12.47
N ARG A 278 -1.03 -27.03 12.13
CA ARG A 278 -0.81 -27.85 10.94
C ARG A 278 -1.13 -27.11 9.66
N ALA A 279 -2.18 -26.28 9.66
CA ALA A 279 -2.46 -25.35 8.59
C ALA A 279 -3.23 -24.14 9.11
N PHE A 280 -2.96 -22.95 8.52
CA PHE A 280 -3.65 -21.70 8.83
C PHE A 280 -3.61 -20.75 7.63
N ALA A 281 -4.55 -19.82 7.60
CA ALA A 281 -4.65 -18.79 6.57
C ALA A 281 -4.19 -17.44 7.10
N VAL A 282 -3.40 -16.72 6.31
CA VAL A 282 -3.11 -15.29 6.47
C VAL A 282 -3.93 -14.54 5.42
N ALA A 283 -5.06 -13.98 5.86
CA ALA A 283 -5.98 -13.28 4.98
C ALA A 283 -5.53 -11.83 4.74
N ASP A 284 -5.63 -11.41 3.50
CA ASP A 284 -5.35 -10.05 3.07
C ASP A 284 -6.43 -9.62 2.05
N HIS A 285 -7.49 -8.97 2.56
CA HIS A 285 -8.67 -8.58 1.80
C HIS A 285 -9.39 -9.80 1.17
N GLN A 286 -9.42 -9.92 -0.16
CA GLN A 286 -10.12 -10.99 -0.88
C GLN A 286 -9.24 -12.20 -1.22
N VAL A 287 -8.00 -12.18 -0.75
CA VAL A 287 -7.03 -13.26 -0.95
C VAL A 287 -6.52 -13.73 0.42
N ALA A 288 -6.15 -14.99 0.52
CA ALA A 288 -5.46 -15.52 1.68
C ALA A 288 -4.34 -16.45 1.24
N HIS A 289 -3.17 -16.30 1.86
CA HIS A 289 -2.12 -17.30 1.77
C HIS A 289 -2.37 -18.36 2.85
N VAL A 290 -2.44 -19.62 2.43
CA VAL A 290 -2.62 -20.76 3.33
C VAL A 290 -1.29 -21.47 3.50
N TYR A 291 -0.83 -21.54 4.72
CA TYR A 291 0.40 -22.22 5.10
C TYR A 291 0.06 -23.59 5.67
N VAL A 292 0.71 -24.64 5.16
CA VAL A 292 0.53 -26.03 5.55
C VAL A 292 1.88 -26.56 6.00
N ALA A 293 1.96 -27.02 7.24
CA ALA A 293 3.23 -27.44 7.84
C ALA A 293 3.73 -28.78 7.27
N ASP A 294 2.83 -29.70 6.98
CA ASP A 294 3.14 -31.01 6.42
C ASP A 294 2.46 -31.19 5.06
N HIS A 295 3.23 -31.59 4.06
CA HIS A 295 2.72 -31.84 2.71
C HIS A 295 1.62 -32.90 2.67
N ASP A 296 1.58 -33.83 3.62
CA ASP A 296 0.54 -34.85 3.71
C ASP A 296 -0.85 -34.27 4.01
N ASP A 297 -0.91 -33.08 4.62
CA ASP A 297 -2.14 -32.35 4.90
C ASP A 297 -2.67 -31.55 3.68
N LEU A 298 -1.86 -31.28 2.66
CA LEU A 298 -2.24 -30.45 1.52
C LEU A 298 -3.53 -30.90 0.82
N PRO A 299 -3.73 -32.20 0.50
CA PRO A 299 -4.97 -32.62 -0.18
C PRO A 299 -6.23 -32.38 0.66
N ALA A 300 -6.14 -32.60 1.97
CA ALA A 300 -7.27 -32.42 2.88
C ALA A 300 -7.58 -30.94 3.10
N VAL A 301 -6.57 -30.10 3.25
CA VAL A 301 -6.72 -28.63 3.37
C VAL A 301 -7.30 -28.05 2.07
N ARG A 302 -6.79 -28.43 0.91
CA ARG A 302 -7.30 -28.00 -0.40
C ARG A 302 -8.77 -28.37 -0.54
N ALA A 303 -9.13 -29.64 -0.35
CA ALA A 303 -10.51 -30.10 -0.48
C ALA A 303 -11.47 -29.36 0.47
N LEU A 304 -11.02 -29.09 1.70
CA LEU A 304 -11.79 -28.29 2.65
C LEU A 304 -12.04 -26.88 2.10
N LEU A 305 -10.99 -26.17 1.65
CA LEU A 305 -11.10 -24.80 1.21
C LEU A 305 -11.95 -24.68 -0.06
N GLU A 306 -11.79 -25.59 -1.02
CA GLU A 306 -12.59 -25.66 -2.27
C GLU A 306 -14.09 -25.92 -1.97
N SER A 307 -14.40 -26.58 -0.85
CA SER A 307 -15.79 -26.85 -0.45
C SER A 307 -16.49 -25.63 0.17
N LEU A 308 -15.78 -24.58 0.55
CA LEU A 308 -16.35 -23.45 1.29
C LEU A 308 -17.13 -22.52 0.37
N PRO A 309 -18.39 -22.18 0.70
CA PRO A 309 -19.16 -21.23 -0.06
C PRO A 309 -18.51 -19.83 -0.04
N GLY A 310 -18.18 -19.30 -1.20
CA GLY A 310 -17.55 -17.97 -1.36
C GLY A 310 -16.04 -18.03 -1.57
N VAL A 311 -15.44 -19.21 -1.57
CA VAL A 311 -14.10 -19.43 -2.12
C VAL A 311 -14.27 -19.64 -3.63
N GLU A 312 -13.65 -18.78 -4.43
CA GLU A 312 -13.74 -18.83 -5.91
C GLU A 312 -12.74 -19.84 -6.48
N ALA A 313 -11.53 -19.83 -5.97
CA ALA A 313 -10.47 -20.73 -6.41
C ALA A 313 -9.45 -20.98 -5.30
N VAL A 314 -8.83 -22.15 -5.32
CA VAL A 314 -7.65 -22.49 -4.54
C VAL A 314 -6.50 -22.73 -5.52
N LEU A 315 -5.46 -21.92 -5.42
CA LEU A 315 -4.30 -21.92 -6.31
C LEU A 315 -3.08 -22.48 -5.59
N ASP A 316 -2.14 -23.05 -6.37
CA ASP A 316 -0.83 -23.51 -5.88
C ASP A 316 0.21 -22.40 -5.93
#